data_5897b51a790cdd22444eacc5f9a28ef9
#
_entry.id   5897b51a790cdd22444eacc5f9a28ef9
#
_cell.length_a   1.000
_cell.length_b   1.000
_cell.length_c   1.000
_cell.angle_alpha   90.00
_cell.angle_beta   90.00
_cell.angle_gamma   90.00
#
_symmetry.space_group_name_H-M   'P 1'
#
loop_
_entity.id
_entity.type
_entity.pdbx_description
1 polymer ?
#
loop_
_entity_poly.entity_id
_entity_poly.type
_entity_poly.pdbx_seq_one_letter_code
_entity_poly.pdbx_strand_id
1 'polypeptide(L)'
;MHKTLLLMSLLLVTACAGQPSMTPSERLELYRAHAGEPVSSFRFTGRLWGWRSLGDSALAVWPRSNQGFLVELTGSCPDLSFARSIGLTSSVGQVSAGFDRVIVRLPPNRSPSQVGCRIRTIRPINTQVVKESQSDLGQGEVTERDPSIPDEPTQ
;
A
#
# COMPACT_ATOMS: atom_id res chain seq x y z
N MET A 1 -44.66 -20.43 35.08
CA MET A 1 -43.86 -20.95 34.00
C MET A 1 -43.61 -19.94 32.85
N HIS A 2 -43.99 -18.68 32.96
CA HIS A 2 -43.80 -17.63 31.93
C HIS A 2 -42.67 -16.63 32.23
N LYS A 3 -42.02 -16.73 33.39
CA LYS A 3 -40.92 -15.79 33.80
C LYS A 3 -39.51 -16.28 33.47
N THR A 4 -39.34 -17.53 33.11
CA THR A 4 -38.03 -18.12 32.77
C THR A 4 -37.68 -18.04 31.28
N LEU A 5 -38.63 -17.72 30.40
CA LEU A 5 -38.42 -17.62 28.94
C LEU A 5 -37.92 -16.23 28.50
N LEU A 6 -38.03 -15.21 29.35
CA LEU A 6 -37.67 -13.82 29.04
C LEU A 6 -36.17 -13.51 29.28
N LEU A 7 -35.45 -14.39 29.97
CA LEU A 7 -34.03 -14.19 30.32
C LEU A 7 -33.03 -14.81 29.33
N MET A 8 -33.51 -15.55 28.34
CA MET A 8 -32.64 -16.26 27.40
C MET A 8 -32.51 -15.57 26.03
N SER A 9 -33.14 -14.39 25.86
CA SER A 9 -33.15 -13.68 24.57
C SER A 9 -32.17 -12.51 24.48
N LEU A 10 -31.23 -12.33 25.43
CA LEU A 10 -30.40 -11.12 25.53
C LEU A 10 -28.90 -11.38 25.30
N LEU A 11 -28.50 -12.45 24.61
CA LEU A 11 -27.10 -12.83 24.49
C LEU A 11 -26.63 -13.06 23.04
N LEU A 12 -27.24 -12.41 22.06
CA LEU A 12 -26.78 -12.47 20.66
C LEU A 12 -26.50 -11.08 20.08
N VAL A 13 -25.76 -10.24 20.81
CA VAL A 13 -25.04 -9.12 20.19
C VAL A 13 -23.64 -9.65 19.83
N THR A 14 -23.54 -10.39 18.75
CA THR A 14 -22.25 -10.66 18.11
C THR A 14 -21.75 -9.35 17.56
N ALA A 15 -20.79 -8.74 18.30
CA ALA A 15 -20.03 -7.61 17.83
C ALA A 15 -19.30 -8.04 16.55
N CYS A 16 -19.63 -7.41 15.41
CA CYS A 16 -18.76 -7.36 14.25
C CYS A 16 -17.51 -6.58 14.67
N ALA A 17 -16.54 -7.25 15.26
CA ALA A 17 -15.20 -6.72 15.47
C ALA A 17 -14.56 -6.61 14.08
N GLY A 18 -14.64 -5.44 13.47
CA GLY A 18 -13.87 -5.13 12.26
C GLY A 18 -12.41 -5.44 12.54
N GLN A 19 -11.78 -6.24 11.69
CA GLN A 19 -10.35 -6.55 11.83
C GLN A 19 -9.56 -5.23 11.79
N PRO A 20 -8.63 -5.00 12.73
CA PRO A 20 -7.85 -3.79 12.75
C PRO A 20 -6.97 -3.73 11.48
N SER A 21 -7.26 -2.79 10.60
CA SER A 21 -6.40 -2.52 9.46
C SER A 21 -5.13 -1.83 9.93
N MET A 22 -3.98 -2.34 9.51
CA MET A 22 -2.68 -1.76 9.82
C MET A 22 -2.60 -0.29 9.39
N THR A 23 -2.21 0.59 10.28
CA THR A 23 -1.99 2.00 9.98
C THR A 23 -0.81 2.20 9.00
N PRO A 24 -0.72 3.33 8.30
CA PRO A 24 0.43 3.61 7.44
C PRO A 24 1.78 3.57 8.17
N SER A 25 1.82 4.02 9.42
CA SER A 25 3.03 3.99 10.25
C SER A 25 3.44 2.57 10.64
N GLU A 26 2.52 1.74 11.10
CA GLU A 26 2.79 0.33 11.41
C GLU A 26 3.26 -0.42 10.17
N ARG A 27 2.66 -0.15 9.02
CA ARG A 27 3.09 -0.74 7.76
C ARG A 27 4.50 -0.30 7.37
N LEU A 28 4.83 0.98 7.53
CA LEU A 28 6.18 1.46 7.27
C LEU A 28 7.22 0.78 8.16
N GLU A 29 6.93 0.61 9.45
CA GLU A 29 7.83 -0.10 10.38
C GLU A 29 8.00 -1.57 9.97
N LEU A 30 6.93 -2.24 9.54
CA LEU A 30 7.02 -3.60 9.01
C LEU A 30 7.97 -3.68 7.80
N TYR A 31 7.83 -2.75 6.84
CA TYR A 31 8.71 -2.70 5.68
C TYR A 31 10.16 -2.41 6.06
N ARG A 32 10.40 -1.51 7.03
CA ARG A 32 11.73 -1.22 7.55
C ARG A 32 12.38 -2.42 8.21
N ALA A 33 11.63 -3.17 9.01
CA ALA A 33 12.12 -4.37 9.69
C ALA A 33 12.58 -5.46 8.71
N HIS A 34 12.00 -5.50 7.50
CA HIS A 34 12.33 -6.48 6.46
C HIS A 34 13.11 -5.89 5.27
N ALA A 35 13.61 -4.67 5.43
CA ALA A 35 14.48 -4.03 4.45
C ALA A 35 15.95 -4.37 4.71
N GLY A 36 16.66 -4.65 3.65
CA GLY A 36 18.11 -4.84 3.68
C GLY A 36 18.89 -3.53 3.82
N GLU A 37 20.20 -3.60 3.64
CA GLU A 37 21.07 -2.43 3.66
C GLU A 37 20.74 -1.44 2.54
N PRO A 38 20.95 -0.14 2.76
CA PRO A 38 20.74 0.87 1.72
C PRO A 38 21.59 0.59 0.47
N VAL A 39 20.97 0.77 -0.70
CA VAL A 39 21.66 0.73 -1.99
C VAL A 39 21.60 2.10 -2.65
N SER A 40 22.57 2.40 -3.49
CA SER A 40 22.65 3.69 -4.19
C SER A 40 21.58 3.85 -5.26
N SER A 41 21.19 2.75 -5.92
CA SER A 41 20.23 2.78 -7.02
C SER A 41 19.63 1.40 -7.30
N PHE A 42 18.55 1.39 -8.10
CA PHE A 42 18.03 0.17 -8.71
C PHE A 42 17.74 0.38 -10.19
N ARG A 43 17.75 -0.72 -10.94
CA ARG A 43 17.44 -0.70 -12.39
C ARG A 43 15.94 -0.47 -12.61
N PHE A 44 15.63 0.48 -13.48
CA PHE A 44 14.26 0.87 -13.81
C PHE A 44 14.11 1.02 -15.33
N THR A 45 13.20 0.27 -15.92
CA THR A 45 12.94 0.24 -17.36
C THR A 45 11.74 1.10 -17.78
N GLY A 46 11.38 2.10 -16.95
CA GLY A 46 10.27 3.02 -17.23
C GLY A 46 8.89 2.50 -16.79
N ARG A 47 8.80 1.27 -16.28
CA ARG A 47 7.56 0.66 -15.82
C ARG A 47 7.75 0.01 -14.44
N LEU A 48 6.77 0.18 -13.55
CA LEU A 48 6.66 -0.56 -12.29
C LEU A 48 5.65 -1.70 -12.47
N TRP A 49 5.96 -2.86 -11.91
CA TRP A 49 5.00 -3.94 -11.75
C TRP A 49 3.95 -3.58 -10.69
N GLY A 50 4.35 -2.85 -9.66
CA GLY A 50 3.47 -2.35 -8.64
C GLY A 50 4.13 -1.31 -7.75
N TRP A 51 3.33 -0.65 -6.94
CA TRP A 51 3.76 0.27 -5.90
C TRP A 51 2.72 0.34 -4.78
N ARG A 52 3.14 0.79 -3.59
CA ARG A 52 2.26 1.02 -2.43
C ARG A 52 2.77 2.19 -1.62
N SER A 53 1.89 3.13 -1.27
CA SER A 53 2.19 4.16 -0.29
C SER A 53 2.32 3.57 1.12
N LEU A 54 3.29 4.04 1.87
CA LEU A 54 3.53 3.72 3.28
C LEU A 54 3.41 5.00 4.14
N GLY A 55 2.45 5.86 3.80
CA GLY A 55 2.29 7.21 4.33
C GLY A 55 2.86 8.25 3.37
N ASP A 56 3.11 9.46 3.89
CA ASP A 56 3.55 10.59 3.07
C ASP A 56 5.07 10.67 2.91
N SER A 57 5.85 9.86 3.62
CA SER A 57 7.32 9.92 3.62
C SER A 57 8.01 8.70 3.03
N ALA A 58 7.24 7.66 2.65
CA ALA A 58 7.81 6.44 2.11
C ALA A 58 6.81 5.70 1.20
N LEU A 59 7.36 4.86 0.33
CA LEU A 59 6.60 3.95 -0.51
C LEU A 59 7.42 2.68 -0.80
N ALA A 60 6.71 1.59 -1.05
CA ALA A 60 7.30 0.40 -1.63
C ALA A 60 7.08 0.41 -3.14
N VAL A 61 8.08 0.02 -3.90
CA VAL A 61 8.02 -0.09 -5.36
C VAL A 61 8.52 -1.45 -5.82
N TRP A 62 7.90 -1.99 -6.84
CA TRP A 62 8.30 -3.24 -7.49
C TRP A 62 8.61 -2.95 -8.97
N PRO A 63 9.88 -2.75 -9.34
CA PRO A 63 10.28 -2.67 -10.75
C PRO A 63 10.02 -3.99 -11.48
N ARG A 64 10.05 -5.12 -10.75
CA ARG A 64 9.72 -6.47 -11.21
C ARG A 64 8.89 -7.19 -10.15
N SER A 65 8.17 -8.25 -10.54
CA SER A 65 7.30 -9.00 -9.63
C SER A 65 8.00 -9.60 -8.40
N ASN A 66 9.27 -9.96 -8.56
CA ASN A 66 10.10 -10.60 -7.52
C ASN A 66 11.14 -9.66 -6.89
N GLN A 67 11.14 -8.37 -7.26
CA GLN A 67 12.12 -7.42 -6.76
C GLN A 67 11.42 -6.18 -6.23
N GLY A 68 11.44 -6.00 -4.92
CA GLY A 68 10.86 -4.86 -4.24
C GLY A 68 11.90 -3.97 -3.57
N PHE A 69 11.57 -2.69 -3.45
CA PHE A 69 12.39 -1.71 -2.74
C PHE A 69 11.52 -0.84 -1.86
N LEU A 70 11.98 -0.61 -0.63
CA LEU A 70 11.53 0.47 0.23
C LEU A 70 12.23 1.75 -0.23
N VAL A 71 11.45 2.74 -0.62
CA VAL A 71 11.92 4.07 -1.01
C VAL A 71 11.45 5.06 0.04
N GLU A 72 12.38 5.65 0.76
CA GLU A 72 12.10 6.72 1.72
C GLU A 72 12.42 8.08 1.10
N LEU A 73 11.58 9.06 1.38
CA LEU A 73 11.64 10.38 0.79
C LEU A 73 12.29 11.40 1.73
N THR A 74 12.75 12.51 1.18
CA THR A 74 13.25 13.64 1.96
C THR A 74 12.06 14.47 2.42
N GLY A 75 11.61 14.20 3.65
CA GLY A 75 10.45 14.86 4.23
C GLY A 75 9.10 14.28 3.77
N SER A 76 8.04 15.00 4.08
CA SER A 76 6.68 14.64 3.66
C SER A 76 6.48 14.96 2.18
N CYS A 77 5.87 14.03 1.47
CA CYS A 77 5.47 14.17 0.07
C CYS A 77 3.96 14.36 0.01
N PRO A 78 3.47 15.56 -0.23
CA PRO A 78 2.05 15.84 -0.23
C PRO A 78 1.30 14.91 -1.18
N ASP A 79 0.13 14.47 -0.73
CA ASP A 79 -0.81 13.66 -1.50
C ASP A 79 -0.32 12.27 -1.94
N LEU A 80 0.84 11.80 -1.48
CA LEU A 80 1.35 10.46 -1.82
C LEU A 80 0.38 9.35 -1.43
N SER A 81 -0.28 9.49 -0.27
CA SER A 81 -1.28 8.54 0.22
C SER A 81 -2.55 8.49 -0.64
N PHE A 82 -2.81 9.54 -1.43
CA PHE A 82 -3.99 9.66 -2.31
C PHE A 82 -3.63 9.55 -3.79
N ALA A 83 -2.38 9.24 -4.10
CA ALA A 83 -1.91 9.14 -5.48
C ALA A 83 -2.68 8.05 -6.25
N ARG A 84 -3.17 8.39 -7.44
CA ARG A 84 -3.72 7.41 -8.37
C ARG A 84 -2.62 6.61 -9.06
N SER A 85 -1.53 7.27 -9.36
CA SER A 85 -0.34 6.66 -9.93
C SER A 85 0.89 7.46 -9.55
N ILE A 86 2.04 6.83 -9.65
CA ILE A 86 3.33 7.48 -9.46
C ILE A 86 4.19 7.34 -10.71
N GLY A 87 5.09 8.30 -10.89
CA GLY A 87 6.23 8.19 -11.79
C GLY A 87 7.52 8.19 -11.00
N LEU A 88 8.58 7.69 -11.59
CA LEU A 88 9.94 7.84 -11.08
C LEU A 88 10.77 8.56 -12.11
N THR A 89 11.54 9.55 -11.71
CA THR A 89 12.63 10.03 -12.57
C THR A 89 13.72 8.97 -12.59
N SER A 90 14.47 8.93 -13.65
CA SER A 90 15.58 7.98 -13.80
C SER A 90 16.62 8.52 -14.76
N SER A 91 17.85 8.14 -14.56
CA SER A 91 18.96 8.44 -15.46
C SER A 91 19.59 7.14 -15.95
N VAL A 92 19.73 7.00 -17.28
CA VAL A 92 20.31 5.81 -17.91
C VAL A 92 19.68 4.49 -17.40
N GLY A 93 18.37 4.47 -17.22
CA GLY A 93 17.65 3.28 -16.76
C GLY A 93 17.88 2.90 -15.30
N GLN A 94 18.29 3.86 -14.46
CA GLN A 94 18.48 3.69 -13.03
C GLN A 94 17.77 4.79 -12.25
N VAL A 95 17.18 4.42 -11.13
CA VAL A 95 16.66 5.34 -10.11
C VAL A 95 17.66 5.39 -8.97
N SER A 96 18.13 6.58 -8.63
CA SER A 96 19.23 6.80 -7.67
C SER A 96 18.77 7.60 -6.46
N ALA A 97 19.17 7.15 -5.27
CA ALA A 97 18.96 7.89 -4.02
C ALA A 97 19.72 9.23 -4.07
N GLY A 98 19.11 10.27 -3.50
CA GLY A 98 19.66 11.61 -3.46
C GLY A 98 19.47 12.45 -4.74
N PHE A 99 19.23 11.82 -5.87
CA PHE A 99 19.12 12.49 -7.18
C PHE A 99 17.70 12.42 -7.74
N ASP A 100 17.12 11.22 -7.78
CA ASP A 100 15.84 10.98 -8.42
C ASP A 100 14.65 11.33 -7.51
N ARG A 101 13.48 11.40 -8.13
CA ARG A 101 12.24 11.85 -7.50
C ARG A 101 11.10 10.90 -7.80
N VAL A 102 10.20 10.80 -6.83
CA VAL A 102 8.85 10.25 -7.03
C VAL A 102 7.95 11.37 -7.51
N ILE A 103 7.27 11.18 -8.63
CA ILE A 103 6.28 12.12 -9.18
C ILE A 103 4.89 11.61 -8.82
N VAL A 104 4.19 12.33 -7.96
CA VAL A 104 2.82 12.01 -7.54
C VAL A 104 1.85 12.51 -8.59
N ARG A 105 0.92 11.65 -9.04
CA ARG A 105 -0.15 11.98 -9.97
C ARG A 105 -1.49 11.76 -9.31
N LEU A 106 -2.24 12.83 -9.17
CA LEU A 106 -3.57 12.82 -8.55
C LEU A 106 -4.67 12.48 -9.57
N PRO A 107 -5.86 12.08 -9.09
CA PRO A 107 -7.04 11.97 -9.95
C PRO A 107 -7.38 13.29 -10.64
N PRO A 108 -8.06 13.28 -11.82
CA PRO A 108 -8.35 14.48 -12.60
C PRO A 108 -9.21 15.53 -11.89
N ASN A 109 -9.97 15.12 -10.87
CA ASN A 109 -10.81 16.00 -10.05
C ASN A 109 -10.06 16.72 -8.92
N ARG A 110 -8.78 16.44 -8.75
CA ARG A 110 -7.88 17.19 -7.86
C ARG A 110 -6.90 17.98 -8.70
N SER A 111 -6.46 19.13 -8.20
CA SER A 111 -5.51 20.02 -8.90
C SER A 111 -4.34 19.24 -9.50
N PRO A 112 -3.94 19.52 -10.75
CA PRO A 112 -2.89 18.76 -11.45
C PRO A 112 -1.48 19.14 -10.97
N SER A 113 -1.27 19.28 -9.68
CA SER A 113 0.05 19.55 -9.14
C SER A 113 0.89 18.27 -9.22
N GLN A 114 1.79 18.21 -10.17
CA GLN A 114 2.84 17.20 -10.18
C GLN A 114 3.90 17.61 -9.16
N VAL A 115 3.82 17.02 -7.97
CA VAL A 115 4.84 17.24 -6.94
C VAL A 115 5.92 16.18 -7.09
N GLY A 116 7.16 16.61 -7.30
CA GLY A 116 8.32 15.73 -7.35
C GLY A 116 9.00 15.65 -5.98
N CYS A 117 8.89 14.50 -5.30
CA CYS A 117 9.46 14.27 -3.98
C CYS A 117 10.80 13.54 -4.10
N ARG A 118 11.86 14.12 -3.53
CA ARG A 118 13.21 13.58 -3.64
C ARG A 118 13.36 12.26 -2.88
N ILE A 119 13.95 11.29 -3.50
CA ILE A 119 14.31 10.01 -2.90
C ILE A 119 15.52 10.23 -1.99
N ARG A 120 15.39 9.89 -0.71
CA ARG A 120 16.47 9.94 0.28
C ARG A 120 17.22 8.61 0.34
N THR A 121 16.51 7.52 0.47
CA THR A 121 17.08 6.19 0.72
C THR A 121 16.34 5.15 -0.08
N ILE A 122 17.07 4.16 -0.57
CA ILE A 122 16.55 2.99 -1.26
C ILE A 122 17.08 1.75 -0.55
N ARG A 123 16.20 0.83 -0.17
CA ARG A 123 16.57 -0.44 0.49
C ARG A 123 15.82 -1.59 -0.18
N PRO A 124 16.50 -2.68 -0.56
CA PRO A 124 15.81 -3.87 -1.06
C PRO A 124 14.91 -4.46 0.04
N ILE A 125 13.74 -4.98 -0.32
CA ILE A 125 12.83 -5.65 0.60
C ILE A 125 12.64 -7.11 0.24
N ASN A 126 12.53 -7.96 1.26
CA ASN A 126 12.12 -9.34 1.06
C ASN A 126 10.60 -9.38 0.81
N THR A 127 10.22 -9.49 -0.44
CA THR A 127 8.83 -9.41 -0.89
C THR A 127 7.95 -10.53 -0.33
N GLN A 128 8.51 -11.73 -0.11
CA GLN A 128 7.75 -12.86 0.45
C GLN A 128 7.41 -12.62 1.91
N VAL A 129 8.40 -12.25 2.72
CA VAL A 129 8.20 -11.98 4.15
C VAL A 129 7.20 -10.85 4.37
N VAL A 130 7.26 -9.80 3.55
CA VAL A 130 6.30 -8.70 3.63
C VAL A 130 4.88 -9.15 3.29
N LYS A 131 4.71 -10.01 2.27
CA LYS A 131 3.40 -10.57 1.92
C LYS A 131 2.84 -11.47 3.02
N GLU A 132 3.65 -12.36 3.56
CA GLU A 132 3.27 -13.26 4.66
C GLU A 132 2.84 -12.47 5.89
N SER A 133 3.63 -11.49 6.32
CA SER A 133 3.30 -10.63 7.45
C SER A 133 2.04 -9.79 7.23
N GLN A 134 1.68 -9.49 5.99
CA GLN A 134 0.43 -8.80 5.65
C GLN A 134 -0.77 -9.74 5.60
N SER A 135 -0.58 -11.00 5.18
CA SER A 135 -1.65 -12.01 5.15
C SER A 135 -2.03 -12.47 6.55
N ASP A 136 -1.08 -12.52 7.47
CA ASP A 136 -1.34 -12.88 8.88
C ASP A 136 -2.19 -11.82 9.62
N LEU A 137 -2.17 -10.57 9.14
CA LEU A 137 -2.90 -9.45 9.72
C LEU A 137 -4.25 -9.13 9.04
N GLY A 138 -4.58 -9.83 7.98
CA GLY A 138 -5.83 -9.61 7.24
C GLY A 138 -6.04 -10.63 6.15
N GLN A 139 -6.60 -11.77 6.49
CA GLN A 139 -7.35 -12.56 5.53
C GLN A 139 -8.66 -11.84 5.26
N GLY A 140 -8.60 -10.77 4.46
CA GLY A 140 -9.76 -10.28 3.76
C GLY A 140 -10.14 -11.37 2.76
N GLU A 141 -11.17 -12.12 3.07
CA GLU A 141 -11.83 -13.05 2.17
C GLU A 141 -12.14 -12.29 0.88
N VAL A 142 -11.43 -12.62 -0.18
CA VAL A 142 -11.82 -12.23 -1.53
C VAL A 142 -13.09 -13.03 -1.82
N THR A 143 -14.24 -12.42 -1.58
CA THR A 143 -15.50 -12.98 -2.06
C THR A 143 -15.42 -12.98 -3.58
N GLU A 144 -15.14 -14.15 -4.12
CA GLU A 144 -15.22 -14.39 -5.57
C GLU A 144 -16.62 -13.99 -6.01
N ARG A 145 -16.68 -13.04 -6.94
CA ARG A 145 -17.96 -12.55 -7.47
C ARG A 145 -18.71 -13.73 -8.08
N ASP A 146 -19.84 -14.09 -7.48
CA ASP A 146 -20.74 -15.13 -8.02
C ASP A 146 -21.16 -14.75 -9.45
N PRO A 147 -20.78 -15.52 -10.47
CA PRO A 147 -21.11 -15.23 -11.85
C PRO A 147 -22.62 -15.39 -12.17
N SER A 148 -23.43 -15.80 -11.21
CA SER A 148 -24.87 -16.01 -11.36
C SER A 148 -25.75 -14.78 -11.06
N ILE A 149 -25.17 -13.65 -10.64
CA ILE A 149 -25.93 -12.42 -10.42
C ILE A 149 -25.92 -11.61 -11.73
N PRO A 150 -27.06 -11.48 -12.43
CA PRO A 150 -27.15 -10.64 -13.63
C PRO A 150 -26.97 -9.17 -13.26
N ASP A 151 -26.17 -8.45 -14.05
CA ASP A 151 -26.06 -7.00 -13.95
C ASP A 151 -27.44 -6.35 -14.17
N GLU A 152 -27.97 -5.71 -13.12
CA GLU A 152 -29.21 -4.94 -13.20
C GLU A 152 -28.98 -3.69 -14.07
N PRO A 153 -29.75 -3.48 -15.15
CA PRO A 153 -29.54 -2.33 -16.01
C PRO A 153 -29.96 -1.06 -15.30
N THR A 154 -29.00 -0.14 -15.13
CA THR A 154 -29.24 1.22 -14.66
C THR A 154 -30.11 1.97 -15.67
N GLN A 155 -31.34 2.35 -15.26
CA GLN A 155 -32.19 3.32 -15.97
C GLN A 155 -31.77 4.75 -15.61
#